data_f1ed0219dc7d172648658d49ec853afc
#
_entry.id   f1ed0219dc7d172648658d49ec853afc
#
_cell.length_a   1.000
_cell.length_b   1.000
_cell.length_c   1.000
_cell.angle_alpha   90.00
_cell.angle_beta   90.00
_cell.angle_gamma   90.00
#
_symmetry.space_group_name_H-M   'P 1'
#
loop_
_entity.id
_entity.type
_entity.pdbx_description
1 polymer ?
#
loop_
_entity_poly.entity_id
_entity_poly.type
_entity_poly.pdbx_seq_one_letter_code
_entity_poly.pdbx_strand_id
1 'polypeptide(L)'
;MPKELNGIFTSGWFPIARLLRPQGRRGEILADPLSDLPGLFSPNREVFLAPAAATCPSPNTLPLHIEEHFFPTGKNAGRVVLKLSGCDSISSAEALAGQQLFIPTDELPPLEPGTFFVGDLLGCTLYDAATPDIPAGTVTDVEFATGPDGRTRLEDAAPLLAVTLTDQPSDAEPILVPLVLAWIETIDTAARRITMHLPEGLLHPTEPTEPRVPSDLSDASKPSDPFGLSD
;
A
#
# COMPACT_ATOMS: atom_id res chain seq x y z
N MET A 1 6.65 21.92 -18.01
CA MET A 1 7.68 21.40 -17.09
C MET A 1 7.17 20.07 -16.60
N PRO A 2 7.80 18.93 -16.93
CA PRO A 2 7.39 17.66 -16.36
C PRO A 2 7.65 17.71 -14.86
N LYS A 3 6.64 17.44 -14.05
CA LYS A 3 6.77 17.23 -12.60
C LYS A 3 7.68 16.03 -12.40
N GLU A 4 8.84 16.25 -11.83
CA GLU A 4 9.73 15.17 -11.39
C GLU A 4 8.98 14.30 -10.38
N LEU A 5 8.74 13.03 -10.74
CA LEU A 5 8.26 11.99 -9.85
C LEU A 5 9.42 11.59 -8.92
N ASN A 6 9.68 12.41 -7.90
CA ASN A 6 10.77 12.24 -6.95
C ASN A 6 10.29 11.46 -5.71
N GLY A 7 9.90 10.19 -5.88
CA GLY A 7 9.62 9.33 -4.76
C GLY A 7 10.14 7.92 -5.03
N ILE A 8 10.83 7.30 -4.13
CA ILE A 8 11.28 5.89 -4.01
C ILE A 8 11.89 5.20 -5.24
N PHE A 9 11.49 5.56 -6.47
CA PHE A 9 12.10 5.06 -7.71
C PHE A 9 13.35 5.88 -8.07
N THR A 10 14.31 5.94 -7.14
CA THR A 10 15.63 6.56 -7.36
C THR A 10 16.38 5.97 -8.56
N SER A 11 15.90 4.84 -9.10
CA SER A 11 16.45 4.18 -10.27
C SER A 11 15.91 4.71 -11.61
N GLY A 12 14.84 5.52 -11.61
CA GLY A 12 14.15 5.93 -12.85
C GLY A 12 13.36 4.80 -13.54
N TRP A 13 13.13 3.68 -12.85
CA TRP A 13 12.47 2.49 -13.37
C TRP A 13 11.31 2.04 -12.48
N PHE A 14 10.20 1.61 -13.10
CA PHE A 14 9.00 1.14 -12.42
C PHE A 14 8.73 -0.33 -12.78
N PRO A 15 8.66 -1.26 -11.80
CA PRO A 15 8.33 -2.65 -12.04
C PRO A 15 6.82 -2.80 -12.27
N ILE A 16 6.43 -3.39 -13.41
CA ILE A 16 5.00 -3.55 -13.77
C ILE A 16 4.48 -4.98 -13.60
N ALA A 17 5.32 -5.99 -13.74
CA ALA A 17 4.91 -7.39 -13.60
C ALA A 17 6.07 -8.30 -13.23
N ARG A 18 5.74 -9.41 -12.54
CA ARG A 18 6.64 -10.55 -12.33
C ARG A 18 6.21 -11.71 -13.22
N LEU A 19 7.12 -12.20 -14.05
CA LEU A 19 6.89 -13.33 -14.95
C LEU A 19 6.91 -14.64 -14.17
N LEU A 20 5.87 -15.46 -14.27
CA LEU A 20 5.73 -16.68 -13.49
C LEU A 20 6.11 -17.95 -14.26
N ARG A 21 5.41 -18.19 -15.35
CA ARG A 21 5.54 -19.42 -16.14
C ARG A 21 4.91 -19.28 -17.51
N PRO A 22 5.31 -20.13 -18.48
CA PRO A 22 4.62 -20.19 -19.76
C PRO A 22 3.12 -20.44 -19.63
N GLN A 23 2.37 -19.83 -20.54
CA GLN A 23 0.92 -19.98 -20.65
C GLN A 23 0.53 -20.11 -22.12
N GLY A 24 0.30 -21.33 -22.56
CA GLY A 24 0.03 -21.59 -23.98
C GLY A 24 1.25 -22.13 -24.73
N ARG A 25 1.20 -22.13 -26.08
CA ARG A 25 2.21 -22.75 -26.95
C ARG A 25 2.99 -21.74 -27.78
N ARG A 26 2.55 -20.49 -27.84
CA ARG A 26 3.11 -19.43 -28.69
C ARG A 26 4.02 -18.49 -27.91
N GLY A 27 4.53 -18.93 -26.73
CA GLY A 27 5.42 -18.11 -25.92
C GLY A 27 4.71 -17.09 -25.04
N GLU A 28 3.39 -17.25 -24.85
CA GLU A 28 2.65 -16.45 -23.87
C GLU A 28 3.13 -16.77 -22.44
N ILE A 29 3.19 -15.76 -21.59
CA ILE A 29 3.68 -15.88 -20.20
C ILE A 29 2.62 -15.39 -19.24
N LEU A 30 2.31 -16.18 -18.24
CA LEU A 30 1.49 -15.76 -17.10
C LEU A 30 2.37 -14.92 -16.16
N ALA A 31 1.86 -13.76 -15.76
CA ALA A 31 2.57 -12.84 -14.87
C ALA A 31 1.67 -12.32 -13.75
N ASP A 32 2.27 -12.02 -12.60
CA ASP A 32 1.61 -11.28 -11.53
C ASP A 32 1.82 -9.77 -11.78
N PRO A 33 0.76 -8.96 -11.96
CA PRO A 33 0.88 -7.51 -11.99
C PRO A 33 1.46 -7.00 -10.65
N LEU A 34 2.37 -6.05 -10.72
CA LEU A 34 2.94 -5.36 -9.55
C LEU A 34 2.30 -3.98 -9.34
N SER A 35 1.35 -3.62 -10.18
CA SER A 35 0.58 -2.38 -10.12
C SER A 35 -0.80 -2.59 -10.75
N ASP A 36 -1.77 -1.89 -10.24
CA ASP A 36 -3.16 -1.84 -10.70
C ASP A 36 -3.43 -0.68 -11.68
N LEU A 37 -2.40 0.07 -12.05
CA LEU A 37 -2.53 1.20 -12.97
C LEU A 37 -3.07 0.75 -14.34
N PRO A 38 -4.11 1.40 -14.86
CA PRO A 38 -4.64 1.09 -16.17
C PRO A 38 -3.62 1.40 -17.28
N GLY A 39 -3.65 0.60 -18.32
CA GLY A 39 -2.83 0.85 -19.52
C GLY A 39 -1.36 0.49 -19.43
N LEU A 40 -0.87 -0.07 -18.31
CA LEU A 40 0.52 -0.50 -18.18
C LEU A 40 0.91 -1.59 -19.19
N PHE A 41 -0.03 -2.44 -19.59
CA PHE A 41 0.20 -3.55 -20.52
C PHE A 41 -0.26 -3.24 -21.95
N SER A 42 -0.25 -1.97 -22.35
CA SER A 42 -0.69 -1.57 -23.70
C SER A 42 0.15 -2.24 -24.79
N PRO A 43 -0.47 -2.68 -25.91
CA PRO A 43 0.29 -3.21 -27.06
C PRO A 43 1.33 -2.21 -27.57
N ASN A 44 2.44 -2.73 -28.05
CA ASN A 44 3.64 -2.00 -28.49
C ASN A 44 4.39 -1.21 -27.40
N ARG A 45 4.03 -1.36 -26.12
CA ARG A 45 4.80 -0.75 -25.02
C ARG A 45 6.17 -1.41 -24.92
N GLU A 46 7.20 -0.59 -24.82
CA GLU A 46 8.55 -1.05 -24.49
C GLU A 46 8.63 -1.47 -23.02
N VAL A 47 9.24 -2.61 -22.77
CA VAL A 47 9.46 -3.15 -21.43
C VAL A 47 10.87 -3.72 -21.33
N PHE A 48 11.44 -3.68 -20.15
CA PHE A 48 12.80 -4.11 -19.87
C PHE A 48 12.81 -5.22 -18.84
N LEU A 49 13.59 -6.27 -19.11
CA LEU A 49 13.73 -7.41 -18.19
C LEU A 49 14.83 -7.17 -17.17
N ALA A 50 14.55 -7.58 -15.93
CA ALA A 50 15.58 -7.69 -14.90
C ALA A 50 15.28 -8.85 -13.94
N PRO A 51 16.29 -9.38 -13.22
CA PRO A 51 16.07 -10.36 -12.15
C PRO A 51 15.10 -9.86 -11.10
N ALA A 52 14.34 -10.78 -10.48
CA ALA A 52 13.33 -10.40 -9.48
C ALA A 52 13.86 -9.62 -8.25
N ALA A 53 15.14 -9.73 -7.94
CA ALA A 53 15.78 -8.98 -6.86
C ALA A 53 16.35 -7.62 -7.30
N ALA A 54 16.31 -7.31 -8.61
CA ALA A 54 16.85 -6.06 -9.13
C ALA A 54 15.82 -4.93 -8.94
N THR A 55 16.32 -3.73 -8.69
CA THR A 55 15.51 -2.50 -8.60
C THR A 55 15.46 -1.75 -9.93
N CYS A 56 16.28 -2.14 -10.91
CA CYS A 56 16.31 -1.57 -12.25
C CYS A 56 16.90 -2.58 -13.24
N PRO A 57 16.61 -2.45 -14.54
CA PRO A 57 17.28 -3.19 -15.60
C PRO A 57 18.76 -2.81 -15.70
N SER A 58 19.57 -3.73 -16.26
CA SER A 58 20.97 -3.42 -16.58
C SER A 58 21.02 -2.39 -17.72
N PRO A 59 22.05 -1.50 -17.76
CA PRO A 59 22.16 -0.45 -18.79
C PRO A 59 22.18 -0.97 -20.24
N ASN A 60 22.56 -2.24 -20.44
CA ASN A 60 22.65 -2.88 -21.75
C ASN A 60 21.45 -3.81 -22.03
N THR A 61 20.40 -3.79 -21.19
CA THR A 61 19.20 -4.59 -21.44
C THR A 61 18.47 -4.04 -22.66
N LEU A 62 18.29 -4.89 -23.67
CA LEU A 62 17.50 -4.52 -24.85
C LEU A 62 16.01 -4.52 -24.50
N PRO A 63 15.23 -3.55 -25.01
CA PRO A 63 13.82 -3.51 -24.83
C PRO A 63 13.11 -4.69 -25.53
N LEU A 64 12.05 -5.18 -24.91
CA LEU A 64 11.04 -6.03 -25.52
C LEU A 64 9.77 -5.22 -25.69
N HIS A 65 8.89 -5.66 -26.58
CA HIS A 65 7.57 -5.05 -26.74
C HIS A 65 6.49 -6.01 -26.29
N ILE A 66 5.45 -5.47 -25.64
CA ILE A 66 4.23 -6.23 -25.39
C ILE A 66 3.45 -6.28 -26.70
N GLU A 67 3.33 -7.46 -27.31
CA GLU A 67 2.58 -7.67 -28.53
C GLU A 67 1.07 -7.80 -28.25
N GLU A 68 0.73 -8.64 -27.25
CA GLU A 68 -0.63 -8.89 -26.82
C GLU A 68 -0.68 -9.06 -25.30
N HIS A 69 -1.80 -8.74 -24.69
CA HIS A 69 -2.08 -9.04 -23.30
C HIS A 69 -3.56 -9.36 -23.10
N PHE A 70 -3.88 -10.14 -22.07
CA PHE A 70 -5.24 -10.31 -21.57
C PHE A 70 -5.24 -10.71 -20.09
N PHE A 71 -6.34 -10.41 -19.42
CA PHE A 71 -6.56 -10.78 -18.03
C PHE A 71 -7.40 -12.05 -17.98
N PRO A 72 -6.83 -13.18 -17.53
CA PRO A 72 -7.55 -14.44 -17.45
C PRO A 72 -8.58 -14.41 -16.32
N THR A 73 -9.64 -15.18 -16.48
CA THR A 73 -10.66 -15.41 -15.46
C THR A 73 -10.43 -16.75 -14.72
N GLY A 74 -11.20 -16.99 -13.66
CA GLY A 74 -11.17 -18.25 -12.92
C GLY A 74 -9.88 -18.45 -12.11
N LYS A 75 -9.21 -19.59 -12.24
CA LYS A 75 -8.03 -19.96 -11.43
C LYS A 75 -6.86 -18.96 -11.50
N ASN A 76 -6.75 -18.24 -12.59
CA ASN A 76 -5.69 -17.24 -12.82
C ASN A 76 -6.23 -15.80 -12.75
N ALA A 77 -7.41 -15.58 -12.20
CA ALA A 77 -7.94 -14.22 -11.98
C ALA A 77 -6.94 -13.38 -11.16
N GLY A 78 -6.87 -12.09 -11.45
CA GLY A 78 -5.90 -11.17 -10.84
C GLY A 78 -4.49 -11.20 -11.47
N ARG A 79 -4.27 -12.07 -12.47
CA ARG A 79 -3.03 -12.14 -13.24
C ARG A 79 -3.20 -11.56 -14.63
N VAL A 80 -2.08 -11.39 -15.32
CA VAL A 80 -2.06 -11.00 -16.74
C VAL A 80 -1.31 -12.07 -17.54
N VAL A 81 -1.77 -12.33 -18.74
CA VAL A 81 -1.04 -13.13 -19.74
C VAL A 81 -0.46 -12.17 -20.75
N LEU A 82 0.85 -12.25 -20.97
CA LEU A 82 1.61 -11.37 -21.85
C LEU A 82 2.21 -12.17 -22.99
N LYS A 83 2.16 -11.61 -24.20
CA LYS A 83 2.98 -12.01 -25.34
C LYS A 83 4.03 -10.95 -25.57
N LEU A 84 5.29 -11.35 -25.45
CA LEU A 84 6.44 -10.45 -25.61
C LEU A 84 7.12 -10.70 -26.95
N SER A 85 7.65 -9.66 -27.56
CA SER A 85 8.39 -9.76 -28.83
C SER A 85 9.60 -10.71 -28.71
N GLY A 86 9.77 -11.56 -29.71
CA GLY A 86 10.86 -12.56 -29.72
C GLY A 86 10.66 -13.74 -28.77
N CYS A 87 9.52 -13.84 -28.08
CA CYS A 87 9.17 -14.97 -27.22
C CYS A 87 8.12 -15.85 -27.91
N ASP A 88 8.52 -16.75 -28.81
CA ASP A 88 7.62 -17.48 -29.71
C ASP A 88 7.46 -18.98 -29.38
N SER A 89 8.01 -19.41 -28.26
CA SER A 89 7.97 -20.80 -27.83
C SER A 89 7.83 -20.95 -26.33
N ILE A 90 7.43 -22.14 -25.89
CA ILE A 90 7.38 -22.47 -24.46
C ILE A 90 8.78 -22.30 -23.83
N SER A 91 9.83 -22.78 -24.49
CA SER A 91 11.20 -22.71 -23.97
C SER A 91 11.71 -21.28 -23.85
N SER A 92 11.36 -20.39 -24.81
CA SER A 92 11.71 -18.96 -24.66
C SER A 92 10.95 -18.31 -23.50
N ALA A 93 9.69 -18.67 -23.29
CA ALA A 93 8.92 -18.19 -22.15
C ALA A 93 9.42 -18.74 -20.79
N GLU A 94 9.87 -20.01 -20.75
CA GLU A 94 10.52 -20.60 -19.57
C GLU A 94 11.80 -19.87 -19.18
N ALA A 95 12.60 -19.44 -20.15
CA ALA A 95 13.83 -18.69 -19.91
C ALA A 95 13.59 -17.31 -19.28
N LEU A 96 12.39 -16.74 -19.46
CA LEU A 96 11.98 -15.45 -18.87
C LEU A 96 11.31 -15.60 -17.50
N ALA A 97 10.92 -16.81 -17.11
CA ALA A 97 10.24 -17.05 -15.83
C ALA A 97 11.11 -16.62 -14.65
N GLY A 98 10.47 -16.03 -13.62
CA GLY A 98 11.14 -15.51 -12.43
C GLY A 98 11.76 -14.11 -12.59
N GLN A 99 11.73 -13.52 -13.78
CA GLN A 99 12.17 -12.14 -14.00
C GLN A 99 11.04 -11.15 -13.79
N GLN A 100 11.37 -9.86 -13.73
CA GLN A 100 10.43 -8.76 -13.68
C GLN A 100 10.51 -7.90 -14.93
N LEU A 101 9.37 -7.32 -15.30
CA LEU A 101 9.25 -6.32 -16.34
C LEU A 101 9.26 -4.92 -15.73
N PHE A 102 10.05 -4.04 -16.32
CA PHE A 102 10.16 -2.64 -15.93
C PHE A 102 9.81 -1.73 -17.09
N ILE A 103 9.31 -0.54 -16.78
CA ILE A 103 9.18 0.60 -17.68
C ILE A 103 9.92 1.80 -17.09
N PRO A 104 10.35 2.78 -17.91
CA PRO A 104 10.82 4.05 -17.40
C PRO A 104 9.73 4.78 -16.61
N THR A 105 10.08 5.46 -15.51
CA THR A 105 9.10 6.17 -14.66
C THR A 105 8.45 7.35 -15.36
N ASP A 106 9.10 7.95 -16.36
CA ASP A 106 8.56 9.02 -17.19
C ASP A 106 7.47 8.56 -18.17
N GLU A 107 7.38 7.25 -18.42
CA GLU A 107 6.30 6.64 -19.22
C GLU A 107 5.07 6.22 -18.40
N LEU A 108 5.09 6.43 -17.09
CA LEU A 108 3.91 6.15 -16.28
C LEU A 108 2.74 7.05 -16.70
N PRO A 109 1.51 6.50 -16.80
CA PRO A 109 0.35 7.32 -17.07
C PRO A 109 0.20 8.37 -15.96
N PRO A 110 -0.23 9.60 -16.30
CA PRO A 110 -0.49 10.59 -15.27
C PRO A 110 -1.61 10.07 -14.36
N LEU A 111 -1.37 10.16 -13.06
CA LEU A 111 -2.38 9.80 -12.07
C LEU A 111 -3.53 10.83 -12.08
N GLU A 112 -4.74 10.37 -11.83
CA GLU A 112 -5.87 11.25 -11.58
C GLU A 112 -5.62 12.12 -10.34
N PRO A 113 -6.17 13.36 -10.30
CA PRO A 113 -6.06 14.20 -9.11
C PRO A 113 -6.53 13.48 -7.85
N GLY A 114 -5.71 13.45 -6.81
CA GLY A 114 -6.00 12.74 -5.56
C GLY A 114 -5.58 11.27 -5.53
N THR A 115 -4.99 10.76 -6.60
CA THR A 115 -4.40 9.43 -6.65
C THR A 115 -2.88 9.54 -6.49
N PHE A 116 -2.30 8.66 -5.69
CA PHE A 116 -0.86 8.66 -5.39
C PHE A 116 -0.31 7.24 -5.50
N PHE A 117 0.92 7.11 -5.95
CA PHE A 117 1.61 5.84 -5.82
C PHE A 117 1.93 5.59 -4.35
N VAL A 118 1.70 4.37 -3.87
CA VAL A 118 2.07 3.96 -2.50
C VAL A 118 3.53 4.31 -2.21
N GLY A 119 4.40 4.03 -3.16
CA GLY A 119 5.81 4.34 -3.06
C GLY A 119 6.14 5.81 -2.84
N ASP A 120 5.34 6.74 -3.36
CA ASP A 120 5.53 8.17 -3.18
C ASP A 120 5.14 8.67 -1.78
N LEU A 121 4.26 7.92 -1.11
CA LEU A 121 3.82 8.23 0.26
C LEU A 121 4.80 7.73 1.32
N LEU A 122 5.53 6.64 1.03
CA LEU A 122 6.52 6.11 1.97
C LEU A 122 7.67 7.10 2.21
N GLY A 123 8.03 7.29 3.48
CA GLY A 123 9.03 8.26 3.90
C GLY A 123 8.58 9.71 3.85
N CYS A 124 7.29 9.99 3.52
CA CYS A 124 6.73 11.31 3.72
C CYS A 124 6.53 11.60 5.21
N THR A 125 6.72 12.87 5.57
CA THR A 125 6.41 13.35 6.91
C THR A 125 4.95 13.79 6.97
N LEU A 126 4.22 13.27 7.95
CA LEU A 126 2.84 13.65 8.23
C LEU A 126 2.81 14.86 9.15
N TYR A 127 1.93 15.80 8.85
CA TYR A 127 1.64 16.99 9.65
C TYR A 127 0.14 17.07 9.90
N ASP A 128 -0.24 17.49 11.10
CA ASP A 128 -1.61 17.90 11.37
C ASP A 128 -1.81 19.34 10.87
N ALA A 129 -2.90 19.59 10.14
CA ALA A 129 -3.28 20.92 9.68
C ALA A 129 -3.48 21.92 10.83
N ALA A 130 -3.83 21.42 12.03
CA ALA A 130 -3.92 22.26 13.23
C ALA A 130 -2.55 22.72 13.75
N THR A 131 -1.48 21.98 13.45
CA THR A 131 -0.11 22.27 13.88
C THR A 131 0.89 22.06 12.70
N PRO A 132 0.80 22.88 11.63
CA PRO A 132 1.47 22.60 10.37
C PRO A 132 3.00 22.68 10.42
N ASP A 133 3.55 23.30 11.47
CA ASP A 133 5.00 23.43 11.65
C ASP A 133 5.63 22.30 12.48
N ILE A 134 4.80 21.43 13.08
CA ILE A 134 5.26 20.35 13.95
C ILE A 134 5.04 19.02 13.23
N PRO A 135 6.11 18.25 12.92
CA PRO A 135 5.96 16.93 12.31
C PRO A 135 5.29 15.97 13.29
N ALA A 136 4.22 15.33 12.86
CA ALA A 136 3.53 14.31 13.63
C ALA A 136 4.26 12.96 13.59
N GLY A 137 4.77 12.58 12.42
CA GLY A 137 5.49 11.33 12.24
C GLY A 137 5.90 11.08 10.80
N THR A 138 6.46 9.91 10.53
CA THR A 138 6.91 9.49 9.21
C THR A 138 6.11 8.28 8.75
N VAL A 139 5.62 8.30 7.51
CA VAL A 139 4.93 7.17 6.87
C VAL A 139 5.93 6.06 6.57
N THR A 140 5.75 4.90 7.17
CA THR A 140 6.63 3.73 7.04
C THR A 140 6.04 2.64 6.15
N ASP A 141 4.69 2.56 6.08
CA ASP A 141 3.99 1.60 5.21
C ASP A 141 2.60 2.14 4.86
N VAL A 142 1.96 1.50 3.86
CA VAL A 142 0.57 1.76 3.48
C VAL A 142 -0.18 0.44 3.44
N GLU A 143 -1.12 0.27 4.34
CA GLU A 143 -1.93 -0.92 4.45
C GLU A 143 -3.27 -0.77 3.73
N PHE A 144 -3.74 -1.85 3.14
CA PHE A 144 -5.04 -1.92 2.48
C PHE A 144 -5.94 -2.92 3.19
N ALA A 145 -7.19 -2.54 3.40
CA ALA A 145 -8.18 -3.46 3.93
C ALA A 145 -8.38 -4.63 2.96
N THR A 146 -8.37 -5.83 3.51
CA THR A 146 -8.60 -7.06 2.76
C THR A 146 -9.90 -7.73 3.18
N GLY A 147 -10.54 -8.45 2.25
CA GLY A 147 -11.72 -9.24 2.51
C GLY A 147 -11.45 -10.42 3.46
N PRO A 148 -12.49 -11.21 3.79
CA PRO A 148 -12.38 -12.36 4.70
C PRO A 148 -11.41 -13.43 4.23
N ASP A 149 -11.05 -13.43 2.94
CA ASP A 149 -10.05 -14.33 2.34
C ASP A 149 -8.60 -13.89 2.60
N GLY A 150 -8.40 -12.72 3.20
CA GLY A 150 -7.10 -12.11 3.48
C GLY A 150 -6.29 -11.77 2.22
N ARG A 151 -6.91 -11.75 1.04
CA ARG A 151 -6.23 -11.57 -0.26
C ARG A 151 -6.90 -10.52 -1.15
N THR A 152 -8.22 -10.44 -1.14
CA THR A 152 -8.96 -9.50 -1.98
C THR A 152 -8.95 -8.14 -1.31
N ARG A 153 -8.34 -7.15 -1.96
CA ARG A 153 -8.38 -5.76 -1.50
C ARG A 153 -9.81 -5.24 -1.58
N LEU A 154 -10.25 -4.56 -0.53
CA LEU A 154 -11.54 -3.86 -0.49
C LEU A 154 -11.36 -2.47 -1.10
N GLU A 155 -11.91 -2.26 -2.29
CA GLU A 155 -11.78 -0.99 -3.04
C GLU A 155 -12.51 0.18 -2.37
N ASP A 156 -13.57 -0.11 -1.61
CA ASP A 156 -14.37 0.90 -0.89
C ASP A 156 -13.75 1.35 0.44
N ALA A 157 -12.68 0.70 0.89
CA ALA A 157 -12.00 1.03 2.14
C ALA A 157 -10.82 1.97 1.89
N ALA A 158 -10.75 3.06 2.65
CA ALA A 158 -9.59 3.95 2.61
C ALA A 158 -8.32 3.20 3.01
N PRO A 159 -7.18 3.42 2.31
CA PRO A 159 -5.90 2.91 2.74
C PRO A 159 -5.52 3.50 4.10
N LEU A 160 -4.70 2.78 4.85
CA LEU A 160 -4.17 3.20 6.15
C LEU A 160 -2.69 3.51 6.01
N LEU A 161 -2.29 4.71 6.39
CA LEU A 161 -0.88 5.08 6.50
C LEU A 161 -0.35 4.54 7.84
N ALA A 162 0.64 3.66 7.81
CA ALA A 162 1.38 3.29 9.01
C ALA A 162 2.40 4.39 9.31
N VAL A 163 2.20 5.10 10.42
CA VAL A 163 2.98 6.29 10.79
C VAL A 163 3.75 6.03 12.07
N THR A 164 5.08 6.13 12.00
CA THR A 164 5.92 6.16 13.20
C THR A 164 5.99 7.58 13.72
N LEU A 165 5.50 7.82 14.94
CA LEU A 165 5.45 9.17 15.51
C LEU A 165 6.85 9.71 15.82
N THR A 166 7.00 11.04 15.72
CA THR A 166 8.29 11.71 15.95
C THR A 166 8.74 11.67 17.42
N ASP A 167 7.78 11.58 18.35
CA ASP A 167 8.01 11.55 19.81
C ASP A 167 8.16 10.13 20.38
N GLN A 168 8.08 9.09 19.53
CA GLN A 168 8.22 7.70 19.92
C GLN A 168 9.55 7.09 19.43
N PRO A 169 10.05 6.04 20.08
CA PRO A 169 11.19 5.28 19.60
C PRO A 169 10.94 4.70 18.20
N SER A 170 11.98 4.58 17.38
CA SER A 170 11.87 4.07 16.00
C SER A 170 11.42 2.60 15.88
N ASP A 171 11.43 1.85 16.99
CA ASP A 171 10.93 0.47 17.11
C ASP A 171 9.52 0.39 17.71
N ALA A 172 8.87 1.54 17.98
CA ALA A 172 7.49 1.58 18.40
C ALA A 172 6.54 1.11 17.30
N GLU A 173 5.42 0.52 17.72
CA GLU A 173 4.37 0.11 16.78
C GLU A 173 3.80 1.34 16.07
N PRO A 174 3.73 1.35 14.72
CA PRO A 174 3.23 2.50 13.98
C PRO A 174 1.73 2.69 14.23
N ILE A 175 1.30 3.95 14.22
CA ILE A 175 -0.12 4.30 14.30
C ILE A 175 -0.71 4.25 12.89
N LEU A 176 -1.90 3.66 12.76
CA LEU A 176 -2.63 3.58 11.50
C LEU A 176 -3.54 4.81 11.32
N VAL A 177 -3.21 5.63 10.32
CA VAL A 177 -3.95 6.84 9.97
C VAL A 177 -4.71 6.63 8.68
N PRO A 178 -6.05 6.65 8.67
CA PRO A 178 -6.84 6.49 7.44
C PRO A 178 -6.55 7.62 6.44
N LEU A 179 -6.21 7.26 5.20
CA LEU A 179 -6.00 8.21 4.11
C LEU A 179 -7.34 8.57 3.47
N VAL A 180 -8.15 9.33 4.21
CA VAL A 180 -9.47 9.79 3.76
C VAL A 180 -9.35 11.10 3.01
N LEU A 181 -9.88 11.17 1.78
CA LEU A 181 -9.79 12.37 0.93
C LEU A 181 -10.30 13.64 1.64
N ALA A 182 -11.36 13.52 2.46
CA ALA A 182 -11.92 14.66 3.19
C ALA A 182 -10.98 15.21 4.28
N TRP A 183 -9.99 14.45 4.72
CA TRP A 183 -9.01 14.89 5.73
C TRP A 183 -7.73 15.43 5.11
N ILE A 184 -7.50 15.17 3.83
CA ILE A 184 -6.29 15.61 3.12
C ILE A 184 -6.41 17.10 2.81
N GLU A 185 -5.48 17.89 3.34
CA GLU A 185 -5.29 19.28 2.93
C GLU A 185 -4.33 19.34 1.73
N THR A 186 -3.15 18.76 1.87
CA THR A 186 -2.15 18.69 0.79
C THR A 186 -1.31 17.43 0.88
N ILE A 187 -0.95 16.87 -0.28
CA ILE A 187 0.09 15.85 -0.41
C ILE A 187 1.10 16.37 -1.41
N ASP A 188 2.29 16.71 -0.93
CA ASP A 188 3.44 17.11 -1.74
C ASP A 188 4.51 16.02 -1.65
N THR A 189 4.47 15.11 -2.63
CA THR A 189 5.41 13.98 -2.71
C THR A 189 6.84 14.44 -3.00
N ALA A 190 7.01 15.58 -3.69
CA ALA A 190 8.32 16.17 -3.98
C ALA A 190 8.98 16.74 -2.72
N ALA A 191 8.19 17.44 -1.88
CA ALA A 191 8.64 17.92 -0.58
C ALA A 191 8.60 16.84 0.52
N ARG A 192 8.10 15.62 0.21
CA ARG A 192 7.85 14.54 1.16
C ARG A 192 7.00 14.97 2.35
N ARG A 193 5.94 15.70 2.06
CA ARG A 193 5.06 16.29 3.05
C ARG A 193 3.61 15.90 2.80
N ILE A 194 2.95 15.39 3.83
CA ILE A 194 1.51 15.12 3.86
C ILE A 194 0.91 15.98 4.97
N THR A 195 -0.08 16.82 4.65
CA THR A 195 -0.82 17.63 5.64
C THR A 195 -2.27 17.17 5.63
N MET A 196 -2.78 16.81 6.82
CA MET A 196 -4.14 16.29 6.99
C MET A 196 -4.81 16.92 8.20
N HIS A 197 -6.13 17.09 8.14
CA HIS A 197 -6.97 17.42 9.29
C HIS A 197 -7.22 16.16 10.11
N LEU A 198 -6.41 15.94 11.13
CA LEU A 198 -6.49 14.73 11.95
C LEU A 198 -7.50 14.90 13.07
N PRO A 199 -8.38 13.91 13.35
CA PRO A 199 -9.24 13.92 14.51
C PRO A 199 -8.44 13.95 15.83
N GLU A 200 -8.95 14.68 16.84
CA GLU A 200 -8.34 14.71 18.16
C GLU A 200 -8.20 13.28 18.74
N GLY A 201 -7.06 12.98 19.32
CA GLY A 201 -6.76 11.69 19.93
C GLY A 201 -6.34 10.59 18.95
N LEU A 202 -6.32 10.84 17.64
CA LEU A 202 -5.89 9.81 16.66
C LEU A 202 -4.40 9.48 16.80
N LEU A 203 -3.55 10.49 16.97
CA LEU A 203 -2.12 10.30 17.12
C LEU A 203 -1.71 9.89 18.54
N HIS A 204 -2.46 10.33 19.53
CA HIS A 204 -2.25 10.04 20.94
C HIS A 204 -3.53 9.53 21.55
N PRO A 205 -3.85 8.22 21.40
CA PRO A 205 -5.05 7.66 22.01
C PRO A 205 -5.00 7.90 23.52
N THR A 206 -5.89 8.75 24.03
CA THR A 206 -6.05 8.88 25.46
C THR A 206 -6.61 7.55 25.96
N GLU A 207 -5.91 6.87 26.87
CA GLU A 207 -6.47 5.67 27.51
C GLU A 207 -7.88 6.02 28.02
N PRO A 208 -8.87 5.16 27.74
CA PRO A 208 -10.20 5.39 28.26
C PRO A 208 -10.10 5.49 29.79
N THR A 209 -10.37 6.67 30.33
CA THR A 209 -10.48 6.87 31.77
C THR A 209 -11.57 5.93 32.23
N GLU A 210 -11.22 4.84 32.89
CA GLU A 210 -12.19 3.95 33.54
C GLU A 210 -13.13 4.82 34.35
N PRO A 211 -14.45 4.66 34.20
CA PRO A 211 -15.39 5.41 35.02
C PRO A 211 -15.08 5.07 36.50
N ARG A 212 -14.58 6.06 37.25
CA ARG A 212 -14.43 5.94 38.68
C ARG A 212 -15.80 5.53 39.26
N VAL A 213 -15.92 4.26 39.61
CA VAL A 213 -17.03 3.79 40.42
C VAL A 213 -16.91 4.53 41.73
N PRO A 214 -17.93 5.33 42.16
CA PRO A 214 -17.90 5.97 43.46
C PRO A 214 -17.83 4.88 44.51
N SER A 215 -16.80 4.90 45.32
CA SER A 215 -16.58 3.98 46.45
C SER A 215 -17.44 4.33 47.67
N ASP A 216 -18.69 4.78 47.47
CA ASP A 216 -19.65 5.10 48.54
C ASP A 216 -20.87 4.21 48.45
N LEU A 217 -20.71 2.93 48.75
CA LEU A 217 -21.82 2.05 49.18
C LEU A 217 -21.29 0.93 50.09
N SER A 218 -20.53 1.29 51.11
CA SER A 218 -20.24 0.39 52.21
C SER A 218 -20.65 1.05 53.54
N ASP A 219 -21.92 1.30 53.68
CA ASP A 219 -22.56 1.37 55.03
C ASP A 219 -24.07 1.41 54.90
N ALA A 220 -24.74 0.28 54.91
CA ALA A 220 -26.13 0.19 55.35
C ALA A 220 -26.54 -1.28 55.56
N SER A 221 -26.83 -1.56 56.80
CA SER A 221 -27.82 -2.55 57.21
C SER A 221 -27.35 -3.98 57.48
N LYS A 222 -26.90 -4.13 58.69
CA LYS A 222 -27.01 -5.35 59.45
C LYS A 222 -28.51 -5.56 59.80
N PRO A 223 -29.19 -6.64 59.41
CA PRO A 223 -30.52 -6.94 59.93
C PRO A 223 -30.42 -7.52 61.36
N SER A 224 -31.09 -6.88 62.27
CA SER A 224 -31.34 -7.37 63.62
C SER A 224 -32.21 -8.64 63.53
N ASP A 225 -31.74 -9.70 64.11
CA ASP A 225 -32.56 -10.89 64.40
C ASP A 225 -33.56 -10.60 65.48
N PRO A 226 -34.86 -10.80 65.26
CA PRO A 226 -35.85 -10.81 66.29
C PRO A 226 -36.48 -12.21 66.45
N PHE A 227 -35.82 -13.15 67.08
CA PHE A 227 -36.55 -14.30 67.67
C PHE A 227 -35.71 -14.94 68.78
N GLY A 228 -35.86 -14.39 70.00
CA GLY A 228 -35.66 -15.19 71.20
C GLY A 228 -36.90 -16.03 71.42
N LEU A 229 -36.71 -17.29 71.57
CA LEU A 229 -37.70 -18.16 72.28
C LEU A 229 -36.94 -19.12 73.17
N SER A 230 -37.22 -18.97 74.40
CA SER A 230 -36.95 -19.85 75.52
C SER A 230 -37.63 -21.22 75.30
N ASP A 231 -36.96 -22.30 75.64
CA ASP A 231 -37.20 -23.34 76.62
C ASP A 231 -36.11 -24.37 76.54
#